data_c6b6828aee71d02601b018afcda61b0e
#
_entry.id   c6b6828aee71d02601b018afcda61b0e
#
_cell.length_a   1.000
_cell.length_b   1.000
_cell.length_c   1.000
_cell.angle_alpha   90.00
_cell.angle_beta   90.00
_cell.angle_gamma   90.00
#
_symmetry.space_group_name_H-M   'P 1'
#
loop_
_entity.id
_entity.type
_entity.pdbx_description
1 polymer ?
#
loop_
_entity_poly.entity_id
_entity_poly.type
_entity_poly.pdbx_seq_one_letter_code
_entity_poly.pdbx_strand_id
1 'polypeptide(L)'
;IGQIAAALAAGYPVIAKPAEQTPLIADRAVDLLLRAGIPAAALQLIPGDGAIGRMLVEDPGIGGVLFTGSSAVAREIDGCLAGRTGPAEGPFLVAETGGVNALVVDSSSLPEQVVRDVLAAGFDSAGQRCSALRLLCLQEEIAETTVELLQAAMAELRVGDPADFATDLGPLIDAQARDAVEKHLEAMARAGHGIFRSPKSAPSAGLMCAPALVEIERIEDIPGEIFGPVVHVLRFPADHMGELAERINGMGYGLTFGIHSRIDETVVALAGTVRAGNIYVNRNQIGAVVGVQPFGGEGLSGTGPKAGGPITLPSLMGIAMPDWEALGFARTAPDQKHPEIESLARWALGHGLTEFAQCCRRLAEASPR
;
A
#
# COMPACT_ATOMS: atom_id res chain seq x y z
N ILE A 1 11.80 0.84 -9.62
CA ILE A 1 13.22 0.39 -9.49
C ILE A 1 13.31 -0.89 -8.64
N GLY A 2 12.62 -0.99 -7.49
CA GLY A 2 12.70 -2.14 -6.61
C GLY A 2 12.37 -3.48 -7.28
N GLN A 3 11.32 -3.55 -8.08
CA GLN A 3 10.93 -4.74 -8.84
C GLN A 3 12.00 -5.12 -9.89
N ILE A 4 12.55 -4.12 -10.60
CA ILE A 4 13.64 -4.34 -11.57
C ILE A 4 14.87 -4.93 -10.86
N ALA A 5 15.28 -4.32 -9.76
CA ALA A 5 16.44 -4.77 -8.99
C ALA A 5 16.24 -6.18 -8.43
N ALA A 6 15.05 -6.51 -7.92
CA ALA A 6 14.72 -7.84 -7.40
C ALA A 6 14.76 -8.90 -8.50
N ALA A 7 14.17 -8.63 -9.67
CA ALA A 7 14.19 -9.58 -10.79
C ALA A 7 15.62 -9.82 -11.32
N LEU A 8 16.41 -8.75 -11.52
CA LEU A 8 17.81 -8.87 -11.94
C LEU A 8 18.65 -9.64 -10.91
N ALA A 9 18.47 -9.39 -9.62
CA ALA A 9 19.15 -10.10 -8.54
C ALA A 9 18.74 -11.59 -8.48
N ALA A 10 17.51 -11.92 -8.86
CA ALA A 10 17.04 -13.30 -9.01
C ALA A 10 17.52 -13.98 -10.30
N GLY A 11 18.25 -13.26 -11.18
CA GLY A 11 18.81 -13.81 -12.41
C GLY A 11 17.91 -13.67 -13.65
N TYR A 12 16.81 -12.93 -13.57
CA TYR A 12 15.92 -12.71 -14.70
C TYR A 12 16.31 -11.49 -15.52
N PRO A 13 16.33 -11.56 -16.86
CA PRO A 13 16.33 -10.37 -17.69
C PRO A 13 14.98 -9.64 -17.56
N VAL A 14 15.00 -8.32 -17.64
CA VAL A 14 13.86 -7.47 -17.38
C VAL A 14 13.50 -6.60 -18.57
N ILE A 15 12.23 -6.64 -18.97
CA ILE A 15 11.60 -5.65 -19.83
C ILE A 15 10.79 -4.71 -18.92
N ALA A 16 11.23 -3.48 -18.80
CA ALA A 16 10.59 -2.46 -17.98
C ALA A 16 9.61 -1.64 -18.83
N LYS A 17 8.31 -1.75 -18.56
CA LYS A 17 7.28 -0.86 -19.13
C LYS A 17 6.82 0.12 -18.05
N PRO A 18 7.17 1.40 -18.17
CA PRO A 18 6.70 2.41 -17.21
C PRO A 18 5.21 2.72 -17.42
N ALA A 19 4.60 3.42 -16.44
CA ALA A 19 3.34 4.09 -16.67
C ALA A 19 3.51 5.12 -17.81
N GLU A 20 2.49 5.24 -18.65
CA GLU A 20 2.52 6.14 -19.82
C GLU A 20 2.66 7.62 -19.42
N GLN A 21 2.29 7.98 -18.21
CA GLN A 21 2.42 9.34 -17.68
C GLN A 21 3.85 9.66 -17.19
N THR A 22 4.72 8.66 -16.98
CA THR A 22 6.04 8.87 -16.36
C THR A 22 7.22 8.24 -17.14
N PRO A 23 7.25 8.28 -18.49
CA PRO A 23 8.28 7.60 -19.27
C PRO A 23 9.66 8.24 -19.11
N LEU A 24 9.73 9.56 -18.96
CA LEU A 24 11.01 10.30 -18.89
C LEU A 24 11.82 9.94 -17.64
N ILE A 25 11.17 9.85 -16.48
CA ILE A 25 11.87 9.46 -15.24
C ILE A 25 12.27 7.97 -15.26
N ALA A 26 11.48 7.13 -15.93
CA ALA A 26 11.81 5.72 -16.11
C ALA A 26 13.04 5.55 -17.04
N ASP A 27 13.09 6.27 -18.14
CA ASP A 27 14.24 6.31 -19.06
C ASP A 27 15.52 6.73 -18.30
N ARG A 28 15.43 7.81 -17.53
CA ARG A 28 16.57 8.26 -16.71
C ARG A 28 17.01 7.24 -15.68
N ALA A 29 16.07 6.55 -15.04
CA ALA A 29 16.38 5.52 -14.07
C ALA A 29 17.07 4.30 -14.71
N VAL A 30 16.61 3.88 -15.89
CA VAL A 30 17.24 2.78 -16.65
C VAL A 30 18.63 3.19 -17.15
N ASP A 31 18.81 4.41 -17.69
CA ASP A 31 20.15 4.95 -18.07
C ASP A 31 21.13 4.86 -16.89
N LEU A 32 20.72 5.26 -15.69
CA LEU A 32 21.57 5.18 -14.49
C LEU A 32 21.94 3.74 -14.15
N LEU A 33 21.02 2.79 -14.27
CA LEU A 33 21.29 1.36 -14.02
C LEU A 33 22.28 0.78 -15.04
N LEU A 34 22.12 1.11 -16.34
CA LEU A 34 23.03 0.69 -17.40
C LEU A 34 24.43 1.27 -17.19
N ARG A 35 24.52 2.54 -16.85
CA ARG A 35 25.80 3.22 -16.52
C ARG A 35 26.45 2.67 -15.26
N ALA A 36 25.68 2.14 -14.32
CA ALA A 36 26.19 1.43 -13.14
C ALA A 36 26.70 0.02 -13.44
N GLY A 37 26.58 -0.45 -14.69
CA GLY A 37 27.14 -1.72 -15.13
C GLY A 37 26.14 -2.85 -15.35
N ILE A 38 24.82 -2.58 -15.27
CA ILE A 38 23.82 -3.58 -15.69
C ILE A 38 23.95 -3.81 -17.19
N PRO A 39 24.09 -5.06 -17.68
CA PRO A 39 24.18 -5.33 -19.10
C PRO A 39 22.92 -4.91 -19.85
N ALA A 40 23.05 -4.24 -20.99
CA ALA A 40 21.90 -3.84 -21.80
C ALA A 40 21.03 -5.01 -22.29
N ALA A 41 21.62 -6.20 -22.42
CA ALA A 41 20.85 -7.41 -22.73
C ALA A 41 19.98 -7.90 -21.56
N ALA A 42 20.29 -7.49 -20.33
CA ALA A 42 19.55 -7.90 -19.14
C ALA A 42 18.44 -6.89 -18.74
N LEU A 43 18.52 -5.65 -19.22
CA LEU A 43 17.53 -4.62 -18.88
C LEU A 43 17.17 -3.79 -20.11
N GLN A 44 15.92 -3.84 -20.51
CA GLN A 44 15.38 -3.08 -21.63
C GLN A 44 14.18 -2.23 -21.18
N LEU A 45 14.03 -1.04 -21.73
CA LEU A 45 12.90 -0.15 -21.49
C LEU A 45 12.00 -0.11 -22.74
N ILE A 46 10.70 -0.39 -22.55
CA ILE A 46 9.69 -0.27 -23.60
C ILE A 46 8.62 0.72 -23.14
N PRO A 47 8.67 1.97 -23.58
CA PRO A 47 7.58 2.92 -23.33
C PRO A 47 6.30 2.48 -24.05
N GLY A 48 5.16 2.76 -23.45
CA GLY A 48 3.87 2.46 -24.06
C GLY A 48 2.73 2.49 -23.05
N ASP A 49 1.54 2.46 -23.60
CA ASP A 49 0.27 2.43 -22.87
C ASP A 49 -0.13 1.02 -22.43
N GLY A 50 -1.40 0.84 -22.05
CA GLY A 50 -1.96 -0.44 -21.66
C GLY A 50 -1.96 -1.48 -22.80
N ALA A 51 -2.01 -1.06 -24.07
CA ALA A 51 -1.97 -2.00 -25.21
C ALA A 51 -0.60 -2.67 -25.32
N ILE A 52 0.49 -1.89 -25.15
CA ILE A 52 1.85 -2.45 -25.10
C ILE A 52 2.02 -3.36 -23.86
N GLY A 53 1.46 -2.96 -22.71
CA GLY A 53 1.46 -3.81 -21.51
C GLY A 53 0.80 -5.16 -21.75
N ARG A 54 -0.36 -5.17 -22.40
CA ARG A 54 -1.11 -6.39 -22.78
C ARG A 54 -0.28 -7.28 -23.73
N MET A 55 0.30 -6.70 -24.79
CA MET A 55 1.15 -7.45 -25.73
C MET A 55 2.31 -8.15 -25.03
N LEU A 56 2.97 -7.47 -24.07
CA LEU A 56 4.04 -8.06 -23.27
C LEU A 56 3.53 -9.24 -22.43
N VAL A 57 2.39 -9.08 -21.74
CA VAL A 57 1.80 -10.14 -20.91
C VAL A 57 1.35 -11.36 -21.74
N GLU A 58 0.88 -11.13 -22.97
CA GLU A 58 0.45 -12.18 -23.90
C GLU A 58 1.63 -12.93 -24.55
N ASP A 59 2.82 -12.34 -24.60
CA ASP A 59 3.99 -12.94 -25.25
C ASP A 59 4.48 -14.19 -24.48
N PRO A 60 4.59 -15.35 -25.14
CA PRO A 60 5.01 -16.60 -24.49
C PRO A 60 6.46 -16.58 -23.98
N GLY A 61 7.30 -15.65 -24.45
CA GLY A 61 8.67 -15.45 -23.96
C GLY A 61 8.73 -14.80 -22.59
N ILE A 62 7.63 -14.21 -22.09
CA ILE A 62 7.59 -13.61 -20.74
C ILE A 62 7.32 -14.70 -19.70
N GLY A 63 8.30 -14.96 -18.83
CA GLY A 63 8.23 -15.98 -17.78
C GLY A 63 7.53 -15.53 -16.49
N GLY A 64 7.32 -14.23 -16.30
CA GLY A 64 6.61 -13.70 -15.15
C GLY A 64 6.39 -12.19 -15.24
N VAL A 65 5.51 -11.67 -14.39
CA VAL A 65 5.14 -10.26 -14.33
C VAL A 65 5.26 -9.74 -12.91
N LEU A 66 5.99 -8.64 -12.76
CA LEU A 66 6.01 -7.83 -11.54
C LEU A 66 5.22 -6.55 -11.82
N PHE A 67 4.07 -6.40 -11.21
CA PHE A 67 3.10 -5.35 -11.52
C PHE A 67 2.83 -4.47 -10.31
N THR A 68 2.74 -3.15 -10.54
CA THR A 68 2.18 -2.19 -9.58
C THR A 68 1.17 -1.33 -10.30
N GLY A 69 -0.07 -1.31 -9.81
CA GLY A 69 -1.16 -0.57 -10.44
C GLY A 69 -2.53 -0.90 -9.85
N SER A 70 -3.60 -0.75 -10.65
CA SER A 70 -4.95 -1.00 -10.17
C SER A 70 -5.25 -2.50 -10.03
N SER A 71 -6.11 -2.85 -9.07
CA SER A 71 -6.60 -4.23 -8.88
C SER A 71 -7.33 -4.77 -10.10
N ALA A 72 -7.96 -3.89 -10.91
CA ALA A 72 -8.62 -4.28 -12.15
C ALA A 72 -7.61 -4.80 -13.18
N VAL A 73 -6.54 -4.05 -13.42
CA VAL A 73 -5.46 -4.45 -14.35
C VAL A 73 -4.73 -5.69 -13.84
N ALA A 74 -4.49 -5.79 -12.52
CA ALA A 74 -3.85 -6.99 -11.95
C ALA A 74 -4.67 -8.26 -12.23
N ARG A 75 -6.00 -8.21 -12.13
CA ARG A 75 -6.88 -9.33 -12.49
C ARG A 75 -6.86 -9.67 -13.99
N GLU A 76 -6.76 -8.66 -14.86
CA GLU A 76 -6.61 -8.91 -16.31
C GLU A 76 -5.28 -9.62 -16.60
N ILE A 77 -4.19 -9.20 -15.97
CA ILE A 77 -2.89 -9.86 -16.08
C ILE A 77 -2.97 -11.30 -15.57
N ASP A 78 -3.53 -11.53 -14.39
CA ASP A 78 -3.69 -12.84 -13.79
C ASP A 78 -4.50 -13.78 -14.70
N GLY A 79 -5.64 -13.30 -15.22
CA GLY A 79 -6.46 -14.05 -16.16
C GLY A 79 -5.74 -14.40 -17.48
N CYS A 80 -4.92 -13.49 -17.99
CA CYS A 80 -4.09 -13.73 -19.17
C CYS A 80 -3.02 -14.79 -18.90
N LEU A 81 -2.29 -14.68 -17.78
CA LEU A 81 -1.24 -15.62 -17.40
C LEU A 81 -1.81 -17.02 -17.09
N ALA A 82 -2.95 -17.11 -16.41
CA ALA A 82 -3.63 -18.37 -16.11
C ALA A 82 -4.09 -19.12 -17.36
N GLY A 83 -4.41 -18.40 -18.43
CA GLY A 83 -4.78 -18.98 -19.73
C GLY A 83 -3.60 -19.52 -20.55
N ARG A 84 -2.36 -19.26 -20.14
CA ARG A 84 -1.16 -19.69 -20.87
C ARG A 84 -0.80 -21.14 -20.53
N THR A 85 -0.74 -21.98 -21.56
CA THR A 85 -0.18 -23.32 -21.45
C THR A 85 1.35 -23.24 -21.58
N GLY A 86 2.07 -23.60 -20.53
CA GLY A 86 3.53 -23.50 -20.48
C GLY A 86 4.15 -24.64 -19.65
N PRO A 87 5.47 -24.58 -19.37
CA PRO A 87 6.14 -25.57 -18.53
C PRO A 87 5.43 -25.72 -17.17
N ALA A 88 5.67 -26.83 -16.49
CA ALA A 88 4.94 -27.29 -15.30
C ALA A 88 4.74 -26.23 -14.17
N GLU A 89 5.53 -25.18 -14.18
CA GLU A 89 5.46 -24.04 -13.27
C GLU A 89 5.04 -22.77 -14.03
N GLY A 90 3.91 -22.65 -14.61
CA GLY A 90 3.44 -21.50 -15.39
C GLY A 90 4.05 -20.11 -15.07
N PRO A 91 3.76 -19.06 -15.83
CA PRO A 91 4.31 -17.73 -15.55
C PRO A 91 3.83 -17.21 -14.18
N PHE A 92 4.71 -16.61 -13.40
CA PHE A 92 4.35 -16.07 -12.09
C PHE A 92 3.84 -14.62 -12.17
N LEU A 93 3.00 -14.24 -11.21
CA LEU A 93 2.55 -12.87 -11.02
C LEU A 93 2.89 -12.41 -9.59
N VAL A 94 3.62 -11.30 -9.48
CA VAL A 94 3.72 -10.52 -8.25
C VAL A 94 3.03 -9.19 -8.50
N ALA A 95 1.85 -9.03 -7.97
CA ALA A 95 1.05 -7.82 -8.08
C ALA A 95 1.00 -7.08 -6.75
N GLU A 96 1.25 -5.78 -6.82
CA GLU A 96 1.04 -4.81 -5.76
C GLU A 96 -0.01 -3.80 -6.23
N THR A 97 -1.11 -3.74 -5.52
CA THR A 97 -2.25 -2.91 -5.91
C THR A 97 -2.64 -1.93 -4.81
N GLY A 98 -3.73 -1.20 -5.01
CA GLY A 98 -4.20 -0.21 -4.06
C GLY A 98 -4.89 -0.80 -2.83
N GLY A 99 -5.53 0.07 -2.04
CA GLY A 99 -6.24 -0.32 -0.84
C GLY A 99 -7.22 0.74 -0.36
N VAL A 100 -8.27 0.30 0.32
CA VAL A 100 -9.09 1.15 1.16
C VAL A 100 -8.48 1.11 2.57
N ASN A 101 -7.34 1.78 2.70
CA ASN A 101 -6.55 1.74 3.94
C ASN A 101 -7.26 2.47 5.06
N ALA A 102 -7.44 1.79 6.19
CA ALA A 102 -8.14 2.33 7.35
C ALA A 102 -7.16 2.81 8.44
N LEU A 103 -7.57 3.82 9.19
CA LEU A 103 -6.96 4.27 10.45
C LEU A 103 -8.04 4.26 11.52
N VAL A 104 -7.87 3.45 12.56
CA VAL A 104 -8.77 3.40 13.73
C VAL A 104 -8.17 4.22 14.85
N VAL A 105 -8.98 5.10 15.41
CA VAL A 105 -8.60 6.07 16.45
C VAL A 105 -9.55 5.92 17.62
N ASP A 106 -9.02 5.51 18.78
CA ASP A 106 -9.80 5.44 20.00
C ASP A 106 -9.74 6.73 20.84
N SER A 107 -10.58 6.82 21.87
CA SER A 107 -10.68 8.00 22.73
C SER A 107 -9.45 8.28 23.59
N SER A 108 -8.48 7.35 23.66
CA SER A 108 -7.24 7.55 24.37
C SER A 108 -6.17 8.32 23.57
N SER A 109 -6.41 8.51 22.28
CA SER A 109 -5.47 9.14 21.33
C SER A 109 -5.23 10.61 21.61
N LEU A 110 -4.13 11.14 21.08
CA LEU A 110 -3.82 12.57 21.09
C LEU A 110 -4.36 13.21 19.80
N PRO A 111 -5.39 14.08 19.86
CA PRO A 111 -6.05 14.62 18.67
C PRO A 111 -5.09 15.35 17.71
N GLU A 112 -4.13 16.11 18.22
CA GLU A 112 -3.17 16.86 17.40
C GLU A 112 -2.22 15.92 16.65
N GLN A 113 -1.85 14.79 17.24
CA GLN A 113 -1.06 13.77 16.56
C GLN A 113 -1.89 13.08 15.49
N VAL A 114 -3.13 12.74 15.79
CA VAL A 114 -4.06 12.15 14.82
C VAL A 114 -4.24 13.07 13.62
N VAL A 115 -4.52 14.35 13.83
CA VAL A 115 -4.69 15.34 12.76
C VAL A 115 -3.44 15.43 11.89
N ARG A 116 -2.26 15.58 12.47
CA ARG A 116 -0.99 15.61 11.72
C ARG A 116 -0.81 14.36 10.86
N ASP A 117 -1.05 13.18 11.45
CA ASP A 117 -0.82 11.91 10.78
C ASP A 117 -1.88 11.62 9.71
N VAL A 118 -3.13 12.08 9.90
CA VAL A 118 -4.20 12.03 8.88
C VAL A 118 -3.89 12.96 7.72
N LEU A 119 -3.43 14.19 7.97
CA LEU A 119 -3.04 15.12 6.90
C LEU A 119 -1.94 14.50 6.03
N ALA A 120 -0.88 13.98 6.63
CA ALA A 120 0.19 13.33 5.90
C ALA A 120 -0.30 12.09 5.15
N ALA A 121 -1.03 11.19 5.83
CA ALA A 121 -1.46 9.93 5.25
C ALA A 121 -2.50 10.08 4.14
N GLY A 122 -3.42 11.04 4.27
CA GLY A 122 -4.53 11.24 3.33
C GLY A 122 -4.19 12.15 2.15
N PHE A 123 -3.31 13.13 2.37
CA PHE A 123 -3.18 14.25 1.43
C PHE A 123 -1.77 14.44 0.84
N ASP A 124 -0.70 13.94 1.46
CA ASP A 124 0.62 13.97 0.82
C ASP A 124 0.58 13.32 -0.56
N SER A 125 1.28 13.91 -1.54
CA SER A 125 1.22 13.52 -2.95
C SER A 125 -0.20 13.57 -3.55
N ALA A 126 -1.06 14.46 -3.03
CA ALA A 126 -2.49 14.57 -3.37
C ALA A 126 -3.25 13.23 -3.17
N GLY A 127 -2.89 12.47 -2.14
CA GLY A 127 -3.49 11.17 -1.85
C GLY A 127 -3.16 10.07 -2.88
N GLN A 128 -2.22 10.30 -3.79
CA GLN A 128 -1.89 9.36 -4.87
C GLN A 128 -0.80 8.36 -4.44
N ARG A 129 -1.03 7.68 -3.32
CA ARG A 129 -0.21 6.56 -2.86
C ARG A 129 -1.09 5.35 -2.59
N CYS A 130 -0.60 4.16 -2.90
CA CYS A 130 -1.28 2.91 -2.57
C CYS A 130 -1.53 2.75 -1.07
N SER A 131 -0.64 3.31 -0.23
CA SER A 131 -0.72 3.33 1.23
C SER A 131 -1.51 4.51 1.81
N ALA A 132 -2.05 5.42 0.99
CA ALA A 132 -2.77 6.60 1.48
C ALA A 132 -4.01 6.21 2.29
N LEU A 133 -4.28 6.98 3.33
CA LEU A 133 -5.47 6.84 4.16
C LEU A 133 -6.73 7.11 3.33
N ARG A 134 -7.69 6.17 3.37
CA ARG A 134 -8.98 6.29 2.68
C ARG A 134 -10.16 6.29 3.64
N LEU A 135 -10.00 5.61 4.79
CA LEU A 135 -11.05 5.46 5.79
C LEU A 135 -10.50 5.81 7.17
N LEU A 136 -10.94 6.91 7.73
CA LEU A 136 -10.68 7.34 9.10
C LEU A 136 -11.85 6.93 9.98
N CYS A 137 -11.63 5.99 10.89
CA CYS A 137 -12.61 5.54 11.88
C CYS A 137 -12.33 6.23 13.22
N LEU A 138 -13.24 7.08 13.66
CA LEU A 138 -13.13 7.81 14.91
C LEU A 138 -14.13 7.30 15.94
N GLN A 139 -13.64 6.97 17.13
CA GLN A 139 -14.52 6.66 18.24
C GLN A 139 -15.40 7.89 18.58
N GLU A 140 -16.69 7.68 18.83
CA GLU A 140 -17.71 8.75 18.91
C GLU A 140 -17.33 9.87 19.89
N GLU A 141 -16.72 9.51 21.04
CA GLU A 141 -16.40 10.46 22.11
C GLU A 141 -15.39 11.54 21.70
N ILE A 142 -14.56 11.26 20.68
CA ILE A 142 -13.54 12.21 20.20
C ILE A 142 -13.82 12.69 18.77
N ALA A 143 -14.79 12.10 18.10
CA ALA A 143 -15.00 12.27 16.67
C ALA A 143 -15.25 13.74 16.30
N GLU A 144 -16.17 14.43 17.00
CA GLU A 144 -16.53 15.81 16.69
C GLU A 144 -15.30 16.73 16.78
N THR A 145 -14.62 16.72 17.93
CA THR A 145 -13.43 17.55 18.15
C THR A 145 -12.31 17.24 17.13
N THR A 146 -12.13 15.96 16.81
CA THR A 146 -11.09 15.56 15.85
C THR A 146 -11.43 16.01 14.44
N VAL A 147 -12.70 15.91 14.02
CA VAL A 147 -13.15 16.39 12.71
C VAL A 147 -13.03 17.91 12.60
N GLU A 148 -13.42 18.67 13.63
CA GLU A 148 -13.27 20.13 13.66
C GLU A 148 -11.79 20.55 13.51
N LEU A 149 -10.90 19.93 14.29
CA LEU A 149 -9.46 20.18 14.20
C LEU A 149 -8.88 19.82 12.83
N LEU A 150 -9.33 18.70 12.26
CA LEU A 150 -8.90 18.26 10.95
C LEU A 150 -9.37 19.21 9.85
N GLN A 151 -10.62 19.66 9.87
CA GLN A 151 -11.15 20.65 8.94
C GLN A 151 -10.41 21.97 9.03
N ALA A 152 -10.13 22.46 10.26
CA ALA A 152 -9.34 23.66 10.48
C ALA A 152 -7.92 23.55 9.91
N ALA A 153 -7.26 22.41 10.14
CA ALA A 153 -5.93 22.16 9.60
C ALA A 153 -5.94 22.02 8.07
N MET A 154 -6.93 21.34 7.50
CA MET A 154 -7.10 21.24 6.05
C MET A 154 -7.36 22.60 5.39
N ALA A 155 -8.02 23.54 6.08
CA ALA A 155 -8.24 24.88 5.57
C ALA A 155 -6.93 25.67 5.39
N GLU A 156 -5.85 25.28 6.02
CA GLU A 156 -4.51 25.89 5.84
C GLU A 156 -3.72 25.29 4.67
N LEU A 157 -4.09 24.09 4.18
CA LEU A 157 -3.40 23.42 3.07
C LEU A 157 -3.50 24.24 1.78
N ARG A 158 -2.36 24.38 1.11
CA ARG A 158 -2.23 25.08 -0.17
C ARG A 158 -2.11 24.08 -1.31
N VAL A 159 -3.03 24.15 -2.25
CA VAL A 159 -2.99 23.37 -3.48
C VAL A 159 -2.40 24.26 -4.58
N GLY A 160 -1.35 23.81 -5.26
CA GLY A 160 -0.67 24.67 -6.23
C GLY A 160 0.45 23.97 -7.00
N ASP A 161 1.30 24.81 -7.62
CA ASP A 161 2.47 24.33 -8.35
C ASP A 161 3.45 23.65 -7.40
N PRO A 162 3.82 22.39 -7.63
CA PRO A 162 4.79 21.67 -6.77
C PRO A 162 6.23 22.25 -6.82
N ALA A 163 6.52 23.15 -7.76
CA ALA A 163 7.78 23.88 -7.77
C ALA A 163 7.83 25.03 -6.73
N ASP A 164 6.67 25.43 -6.19
CA ASP A 164 6.60 26.40 -5.11
C ASP A 164 6.69 25.66 -3.75
N PHE A 165 7.69 26.02 -2.94
CA PHE A 165 7.89 25.46 -1.59
C PHE A 165 6.71 25.72 -0.63
N ALA A 166 5.83 26.68 -0.94
CA ALA A 166 4.63 26.94 -0.16
C ALA A 166 3.45 26.00 -0.52
N THR A 167 3.59 25.16 -1.53
CA THR A 167 2.56 24.22 -1.95
C THR A 167 2.63 22.95 -1.10
N ASP A 168 1.50 22.58 -0.50
CA ASP A 168 1.33 21.31 0.23
C ASP A 168 0.87 20.19 -0.69
N LEU A 169 -0.06 20.47 -1.62
CA LEU A 169 -0.59 19.50 -2.58
C LEU A 169 -0.37 19.97 -4.02
N GLY A 170 0.24 19.10 -4.81
CA GLY A 170 0.37 19.26 -6.26
C GLY A 170 -0.84 18.71 -7.02
N PRO A 171 -0.71 18.58 -8.37
CA PRO A 171 -1.77 18.07 -9.24
C PRO A 171 -1.99 16.57 -9.11
N LEU A 172 -3.16 16.12 -9.54
CA LEU A 172 -3.38 14.72 -9.90
C LEU A 172 -2.63 14.40 -11.21
N ILE A 173 -2.37 13.12 -11.43
CA ILE A 173 -1.50 12.67 -12.52
C ILE A 173 -2.05 13.01 -13.90
N ASP A 174 -3.37 12.96 -14.08
CA ASP A 174 -4.05 13.27 -15.33
C ASP A 174 -5.51 13.70 -15.12
N ALA A 175 -6.19 14.06 -16.22
CA ALA A 175 -7.57 14.49 -16.18
C ALA A 175 -8.53 13.34 -15.79
N GLN A 176 -8.22 12.11 -16.15
CA GLN A 176 -9.04 10.96 -15.81
C GLN A 176 -9.06 10.73 -14.29
N ALA A 177 -7.91 10.84 -13.64
CA ALA A 177 -7.79 10.72 -12.19
C ALA A 177 -8.57 11.84 -11.48
N ARG A 178 -8.45 13.10 -11.95
CA ARG A 178 -9.22 14.23 -11.42
C ARG A 178 -10.74 13.99 -11.57
N ASP A 179 -11.17 13.62 -12.76
CA ASP A 179 -12.59 13.43 -13.05
C ASP A 179 -13.20 12.28 -12.24
N ALA A 180 -12.41 11.22 -11.97
CA ALA A 180 -12.81 10.13 -11.08
C ALA A 180 -13.06 10.61 -9.65
N VAL A 181 -12.18 11.45 -9.11
CA VAL A 181 -12.33 12.05 -7.78
C VAL A 181 -13.55 12.95 -7.71
N GLU A 182 -13.72 13.88 -8.68
CA GLU A 182 -14.86 14.79 -8.69
C GLU A 182 -16.18 14.04 -8.84
N LYS A 183 -16.23 13.04 -9.74
CA LYS A 183 -17.41 12.19 -9.90
C LYS A 183 -17.78 11.44 -8.62
N HIS A 184 -16.79 10.97 -7.87
CA HIS A 184 -17.02 10.32 -6.58
C HIS A 184 -17.64 11.31 -5.58
N LEU A 185 -17.04 12.49 -5.41
CA LEU A 185 -17.54 13.51 -4.49
C LEU A 185 -18.98 13.96 -4.86
N GLU A 186 -19.27 14.13 -6.15
CA GLU A 186 -20.63 14.41 -6.61
C GLU A 186 -21.61 13.28 -6.30
N ALA A 187 -21.17 12.01 -6.42
CA ALA A 187 -22.01 10.87 -6.09
C ALA A 187 -22.31 10.80 -4.59
N MET A 188 -21.31 11.04 -3.73
CA MET A 188 -21.48 11.09 -2.29
C MET A 188 -22.41 12.24 -1.86
N ALA A 189 -22.26 13.43 -2.45
CA ALA A 189 -23.17 14.56 -2.20
C ALA A 189 -24.62 14.24 -2.59
N ARG A 190 -24.84 13.61 -3.75
CA ARG A 190 -26.18 13.17 -4.18
C ARG A 190 -26.79 12.10 -3.29
N ALA A 191 -25.94 11.26 -2.68
CA ALA A 191 -26.36 10.27 -1.69
C ALA A 191 -26.70 10.88 -0.31
N GLY A 192 -26.42 12.18 -0.11
CA GLY A 192 -26.73 12.90 1.12
C GLY A 192 -25.60 12.94 2.15
N HIS A 193 -24.40 12.45 1.81
CA HIS A 193 -23.26 12.50 2.72
C HIS A 193 -22.72 13.92 2.91
N GLY A 194 -22.30 14.24 4.13
CA GLY A 194 -21.62 15.49 4.45
C GLY A 194 -20.23 15.53 3.79
N ILE A 195 -19.96 16.64 3.07
CA ILE A 195 -18.65 16.82 2.42
C ILE A 195 -18.05 18.14 2.87
N PHE A 196 -16.85 18.07 3.42
CA PHE A 196 -16.00 19.23 3.63
C PHE A 196 -14.91 19.26 2.55
N ARG A 197 -14.74 20.39 1.88
CA ARG A 197 -13.61 20.64 0.95
C ARG A 197 -12.80 21.82 1.45
N SER A 198 -11.47 21.72 1.38
CA SER A 198 -10.59 22.83 1.78
C SER A 198 -10.93 24.10 0.99
N PRO A 199 -11.17 25.24 1.66
CA PRO A 199 -11.57 26.48 1.01
C PRO A 199 -10.43 27.20 0.28
N LYS A 200 -9.17 26.95 0.65
CA LYS A 200 -7.97 27.51 -0.02
C LYS A 200 -7.54 26.67 -1.23
N SER A 201 -8.46 25.90 -1.77
CA SER A 201 -8.20 25.05 -2.91
C SER A 201 -7.89 25.87 -4.16
N ALA A 202 -7.03 25.28 -4.98
CA ALA A 202 -6.54 25.79 -6.23
C ALA A 202 -7.62 26.39 -7.16
N PRO A 203 -7.21 27.23 -8.11
CA PRO A 203 -8.05 27.58 -9.23
C PRO A 203 -8.66 26.30 -9.83
N SER A 204 -9.93 26.35 -10.19
CA SER A 204 -10.66 25.28 -10.87
C SER A 204 -10.09 24.88 -12.24
N ALA A 205 -8.89 25.34 -12.57
CA ALA A 205 -8.18 25.11 -13.82
C ALA A 205 -7.08 24.04 -13.63
N GLY A 206 -7.02 23.09 -14.53
CA GLY A 206 -5.96 22.09 -14.59
C GLY A 206 -6.28 20.78 -13.85
N LEU A 207 -5.23 20.14 -13.35
CA LEU A 207 -5.31 18.83 -12.69
C LEU A 207 -5.38 18.92 -11.15
N MET A 208 -5.59 20.10 -10.61
CA MET A 208 -5.66 20.32 -9.16
C MET A 208 -6.98 19.82 -8.59
N CYS A 209 -6.93 19.26 -7.40
CA CYS A 209 -8.10 18.79 -6.66
C CYS A 209 -7.97 19.22 -5.20
N ALA A 210 -9.04 19.81 -4.66
CA ALA A 210 -9.09 20.20 -3.26
C ALA A 210 -9.17 18.98 -2.36
N PRO A 211 -8.40 18.93 -1.24
CA PRO A 211 -8.58 17.90 -0.22
C PRO A 211 -10.01 17.89 0.30
N ALA A 212 -10.57 16.69 0.47
CA ALA A 212 -11.93 16.49 0.93
C ALA A 212 -12.06 15.47 2.05
N LEU A 213 -12.96 15.73 2.99
CA LEU A 213 -13.50 14.76 3.92
C LEU A 213 -14.94 14.43 3.51
N VAL A 214 -15.29 13.16 3.59
CA VAL A 214 -16.64 12.68 3.31
C VAL A 214 -17.14 11.92 4.55
N GLU A 215 -18.12 12.42 5.24
CA GLU A 215 -18.73 11.73 6.37
C GLU A 215 -19.64 10.61 5.86
N ILE A 216 -19.41 9.40 6.35
CA ILE A 216 -20.17 8.20 5.98
C ILE A 216 -20.79 7.56 7.23
N GLU A 217 -21.88 6.82 7.03
CA GLU A 217 -22.53 6.07 8.10
C GLU A 217 -22.08 4.61 8.14
N ARG A 218 -21.64 4.08 7.00
CA ARG A 218 -21.24 2.67 6.87
C ARG A 218 -20.04 2.54 5.94
N ILE A 219 -19.20 1.52 6.19
CA ILE A 219 -18.03 1.20 5.34
C ILE A 219 -18.46 0.90 3.89
N GLU A 220 -19.65 0.29 3.71
CA GLU A 220 -20.20 -0.08 2.41
C GLU A 220 -20.57 1.13 1.54
N ASP A 221 -20.62 2.33 2.11
CA ASP A 221 -20.80 3.58 1.35
C ASP A 221 -19.57 3.91 0.48
N ILE A 222 -18.41 3.28 0.76
CA ILE A 222 -17.19 3.42 -0.03
C ILE A 222 -17.23 2.40 -1.19
N PRO A 223 -17.33 2.84 -2.45
CA PRO A 223 -17.45 1.92 -3.59
C PRO A 223 -16.17 1.17 -3.93
N GLY A 224 -15.05 1.58 -3.36
CA GLY A 224 -13.70 1.07 -3.60
C GLY A 224 -12.64 2.13 -3.40
N GLU A 225 -11.41 1.87 -3.84
CA GLU A 225 -10.33 2.85 -3.71
C GLU A 225 -10.58 4.10 -4.55
N ILE A 226 -10.52 5.27 -3.90
CA ILE A 226 -10.52 6.58 -4.55
C ILE A 226 -9.11 7.13 -4.52
N PHE A 227 -8.42 7.05 -5.66
CA PHE A 227 -6.99 7.39 -5.76
C PHE A 227 -6.78 8.90 -5.92
N GLY A 228 -6.98 9.63 -4.83
CA GLY A 228 -6.92 11.09 -4.78
C GLY A 228 -7.03 11.62 -3.34
N PRO A 229 -7.07 12.94 -3.14
CA PRO A 229 -7.05 13.57 -1.83
C PRO A 229 -8.43 13.54 -1.15
N VAL A 230 -8.96 12.35 -0.93
CA VAL A 230 -10.27 12.11 -0.29
C VAL A 230 -10.11 11.14 0.85
N VAL A 231 -10.58 11.51 2.03
CA VAL A 231 -10.66 10.66 3.23
C VAL A 231 -12.11 10.55 3.66
N HIS A 232 -12.60 9.32 3.81
CA HIS A 232 -13.93 9.05 4.36
C HIS A 232 -13.81 8.97 5.89
N VAL A 233 -14.75 9.57 6.58
CA VAL A 233 -14.81 9.59 8.06
C VAL A 233 -16.00 8.77 8.52
N LEU A 234 -15.74 7.76 9.32
CA LEU A 234 -16.74 6.92 9.96
C LEU A 234 -16.67 7.10 11.47
N ARG A 235 -17.80 7.33 12.12
CA ARG A 235 -17.90 7.36 13.58
C ARG A 235 -18.32 5.97 14.08
N PHE A 236 -17.74 5.50 15.17
CA PHE A 236 -18.09 4.21 15.75
C PHE A 236 -18.16 4.26 17.28
N PRO A 237 -19.10 3.55 17.91
CA PRO A 237 -19.19 3.43 19.37
C PRO A 237 -18.10 2.50 19.91
N ALA A 238 -17.60 2.78 21.13
CA ALA A 238 -16.46 2.09 21.74
C ALA A 238 -16.61 0.56 21.79
N ASP A 239 -17.81 0.07 22.06
CA ASP A 239 -18.12 -1.37 22.17
C ASP A 239 -18.22 -2.09 20.80
N HIS A 240 -18.21 -1.35 19.68
CA HIS A 240 -18.26 -1.91 18.33
C HIS A 240 -16.89 -2.04 17.65
N MET A 241 -15.80 -1.82 18.35
CA MET A 241 -14.44 -1.86 17.77
C MET A 241 -14.10 -3.21 17.12
N GLY A 242 -14.51 -4.33 17.74
CA GLY A 242 -14.31 -5.67 17.16
C GLY A 242 -15.10 -5.90 15.88
N GLU A 243 -16.35 -5.46 15.84
CA GLU A 243 -17.20 -5.51 14.64
C GLU A 243 -16.61 -4.64 13.52
N LEU A 244 -16.12 -3.45 13.86
CA LEU A 244 -15.45 -2.55 12.92
C LEU A 244 -14.23 -3.22 12.26
N ALA A 245 -13.40 -3.90 13.05
CA ALA A 245 -12.22 -4.61 12.55
C ALA A 245 -12.60 -5.71 11.54
N GLU A 246 -13.66 -6.47 11.82
CA GLU A 246 -14.18 -7.49 10.89
C GLU A 246 -14.77 -6.87 9.62
N ARG A 247 -15.46 -5.73 9.72
CA ARG A 247 -15.99 -5.01 8.55
C ARG A 247 -14.87 -4.44 7.69
N ILE A 248 -13.77 -3.95 8.29
CA ILE A 248 -12.56 -3.54 7.56
C ILE A 248 -11.99 -4.73 6.77
N ASN A 249 -11.87 -5.90 7.41
CA ASN A 249 -11.45 -7.13 6.72
C ASN A 249 -12.40 -7.52 5.59
N GLY A 250 -13.70 -7.31 5.79
CA GLY A 250 -14.75 -7.61 4.82
C GLY A 250 -14.65 -6.85 3.50
N MET A 251 -13.95 -5.70 3.47
CA MET A 251 -13.64 -4.99 2.22
C MET A 251 -12.70 -5.75 1.29
N GLY A 252 -11.97 -6.74 1.82
CA GLY A 252 -11.05 -7.59 1.06
C GLY A 252 -9.70 -6.95 0.72
N TYR A 253 -9.47 -5.69 1.05
CA TYR A 253 -8.17 -5.01 0.93
C TYR A 253 -7.32 -5.25 2.18
N GLY A 254 -6.00 -5.26 2.01
CA GLY A 254 -5.08 -5.48 3.13
C GLY A 254 -3.68 -4.95 2.85
N LEU A 255 -3.53 -3.65 2.52
CA LEU A 255 -2.21 -3.05 2.28
C LEU A 255 -1.65 -2.41 3.55
N THR A 256 -2.25 -1.31 3.99
CA THR A 256 -1.84 -0.62 5.22
C THR A 256 -3.02 -0.45 6.17
N PHE A 257 -2.71 -0.51 7.46
CA PHE A 257 -3.66 -0.27 8.53
C PHE A 257 -3.00 0.57 9.63
N GLY A 258 -3.69 1.60 10.09
CA GLY A 258 -3.24 2.48 11.15
C GLY A 258 -4.05 2.30 12.43
N ILE A 259 -3.39 2.47 13.57
CA ILE A 259 -4.02 2.46 14.90
C ILE A 259 -3.48 3.67 15.67
N HIS A 260 -4.38 4.51 16.16
CA HIS A 260 -4.06 5.50 17.18
C HIS A 260 -4.74 5.13 18.47
N SER A 261 -3.96 4.70 19.45
CA SER A 261 -4.40 4.33 20.79
C SER A 261 -3.23 4.41 21.77
N ARG A 262 -3.51 4.75 23.02
CA ARG A 262 -2.56 4.65 24.14
C ARG A 262 -2.86 3.47 25.05
N ILE A 263 -3.72 2.56 24.60
CA ILE A 263 -4.11 1.35 25.31
C ILE A 263 -3.51 0.14 24.57
N ASP A 264 -2.52 -0.50 25.17
CA ASP A 264 -1.78 -1.60 24.54
C ASP A 264 -2.69 -2.78 24.16
N GLU A 265 -3.70 -3.10 24.99
CA GLU A 265 -4.67 -4.15 24.73
C GLU A 265 -5.49 -3.89 23.46
N THR A 266 -5.89 -2.63 23.24
CA THR A 266 -6.58 -2.20 22.01
C THR A 266 -5.68 -2.38 20.80
N VAL A 267 -4.41 -1.94 20.90
CA VAL A 267 -3.43 -2.10 19.82
C VAL A 267 -3.24 -3.56 19.47
N VAL A 268 -3.02 -4.42 20.46
CA VAL A 268 -2.81 -5.87 20.27
C VAL A 268 -4.05 -6.52 19.66
N ALA A 269 -5.23 -6.19 20.14
CA ALA A 269 -6.49 -6.75 19.63
C ALA A 269 -6.72 -6.38 18.16
N LEU A 270 -6.59 -5.09 17.79
CA LEU A 270 -6.76 -4.63 16.42
C LEU A 270 -5.68 -5.18 15.49
N ALA A 271 -4.41 -5.14 15.90
CA ALA A 271 -3.30 -5.68 15.11
C ALA A 271 -3.40 -7.20 14.90
N GLY A 272 -4.02 -7.93 15.83
CA GLY A 272 -4.27 -9.36 15.73
C GLY A 272 -5.48 -9.72 14.87
N THR A 273 -6.43 -8.80 14.70
CA THR A 273 -7.69 -9.05 13.98
C THR A 273 -7.64 -8.56 12.55
N VAL A 274 -7.13 -7.31 12.30
CA VAL A 274 -7.16 -6.72 10.98
C VAL A 274 -6.08 -7.35 10.09
N ARG A 275 -6.50 -7.75 8.88
CA ARG A 275 -5.62 -8.33 7.86
C ARG A 275 -5.03 -7.21 7.02
N ALA A 276 -3.79 -6.87 7.31
CA ALA A 276 -3.04 -5.90 6.51
C ALA A 276 -1.57 -6.27 6.47
N GLY A 277 -0.96 -6.05 5.33
CA GLY A 277 0.46 -6.32 5.15
C GLY A 277 1.35 -5.46 6.04
N ASN A 278 0.96 -4.22 6.30
CA ASN A 278 1.71 -3.28 7.12
C ASN A 278 0.79 -2.59 8.13
N ILE A 279 1.08 -2.75 9.41
CA ILE A 279 0.32 -2.14 10.51
C ILE A 279 1.19 -1.08 11.18
N TYR A 280 0.62 0.10 11.39
CA TYR A 280 1.29 1.27 11.96
C TYR A 280 0.58 1.75 13.22
N VAL A 281 1.32 1.95 14.29
CA VAL A 281 0.77 2.36 15.59
C VAL A 281 1.27 3.75 15.96
N ASN A 282 0.35 4.66 16.27
CA ASN A 282 0.62 6.04 16.70
C ASN A 282 1.53 6.80 15.72
N ARG A 283 1.33 6.60 14.45
CA ARG A 283 1.98 7.32 13.34
C ARG A 283 1.17 7.20 12.05
N ASN A 284 1.52 8.01 11.05
CA ASN A 284 0.92 7.88 9.72
C ASN A 284 1.32 6.55 9.04
N GLN A 285 0.51 6.11 8.08
CA GLN A 285 0.63 4.83 7.40
C GLN A 285 1.29 4.91 6.02
N ILE A 286 1.85 6.07 5.65
CA ILE A 286 2.64 6.25 4.44
C ILE A 286 4.15 6.23 4.75
N GLY A 287 4.98 6.18 3.69
CA GLY A 287 6.42 6.32 3.84
C GLY A 287 7.11 5.07 4.39
N ALA A 288 6.77 3.90 3.86
CA ALA A 288 7.60 2.70 4.06
C ALA A 288 9.03 2.96 3.57
N VAL A 289 10.02 2.61 4.39
CA VAL A 289 11.43 2.87 4.09
C VAL A 289 12.08 1.58 3.61
N VAL A 290 12.64 1.63 2.39
CA VAL A 290 13.36 0.50 1.80
C VAL A 290 14.53 0.07 2.69
N GLY A 291 14.66 -1.24 2.94
CA GLY A 291 15.69 -1.81 3.81
C GLY A 291 15.37 -1.74 5.31
N VAL A 292 14.30 -1.04 5.71
CA VAL A 292 13.85 -0.99 7.11
C VAL A 292 12.69 -1.95 7.34
N GLN A 293 11.72 -1.96 6.44
CA GLN A 293 10.55 -2.82 6.55
C GLN A 293 10.15 -3.35 5.17
N PRO A 294 9.70 -4.61 5.07
CA PRO A 294 9.03 -5.12 3.87
C PRO A 294 7.71 -4.39 3.65
N PHE A 295 7.35 -4.15 2.41
CA PHE A 295 6.10 -3.49 2.06
C PHE A 295 5.32 -4.29 1.01
N GLY A 296 4.05 -4.51 1.26
CA GLY A 296 3.14 -5.20 0.34
C GLY A 296 1.85 -5.60 1.04
N GLY A 297 0.82 -5.83 0.24
CA GLY A 297 -0.52 -6.16 0.68
C GLY A 297 -0.89 -7.63 0.53
N GLU A 298 -2.08 -7.95 1.01
CA GLU A 298 -2.76 -9.24 0.82
C GLU A 298 -4.18 -9.03 0.28
N GLY A 299 -4.83 -10.09 -0.14
CA GLY A 299 -6.18 -10.02 -0.70
C GLY A 299 -6.22 -9.19 -1.99
N LEU A 300 -7.12 -8.21 -2.05
CA LEU A 300 -7.24 -7.31 -3.21
C LEU A 300 -6.07 -6.33 -3.35
N SER A 301 -5.19 -6.24 -2.35
CA SER A 301 -4.07 -5.30 -2.33
C SER A 301 -2.73 -5.88 -2.78
N GLY A 302 -2.63 -7.18 -2.99
CA GLY A 302 -1.40 -7.79 -3.50
C GLY A 302 -1.39 -9.30 -3.41
N THR A 303 -0.50 -9.90 -4.20
CA THR A 303 -0.30 -11.37 -4.24
C THR A 303 0.84 -11.82 -3.32
N GLY A 304 1.64 -10.88 -2.79
CA GLY A 304 2.91 -11.20 -2.16
C GLY A 304 3.95 -11.76 -3.15
N PRO A 305 5.17 -11.99 -2.71
CA PRO A 305 5.72 -11.62 -1.39
C PRO A 305 5.89 -10.11 -1.24
N LYS A 306 5.96 -9.61 0.01
CA LYS A 306 6.18 -8.18 0.28
C LYS A 306 7.51 -7.71 -0.29
N ALA A 307 7.49 -6.61 -1.05
CA ALA A 307 8.67 -6.03 -1.67
C ALA A 307 9.73 -5.64 -0.62
N GLY A 308 11.00 -5.91 -0.93
CA GLY A 308 12.13 -5.63 -0.03
C GLY A 308 12.20 -6.55 1.19
N GLY A 309 11.33 -7.56 1.27
CA GLY A 309 11.34 -8.55 2.32
C GLY A 309 12.35 -9.67 2.07
N PRO A 310 12.70 -10.42 3.13
CA PRO A 310 13.72 -11.49 3.03
C PRO A 310 13.28 -12.65 2.13
N ILE A 311 11.99 -12.82 1.91
CA ILE A 311 11.45 -13.90 1.08
C ILE A 311 11.25 -13.50 -0.39
N THR A 312 11.44 -12.22 -0.74
CA THR A 312 11.21 -11.72 -2.11
C THR A 312 12.10 -12.42 -3.13
N LEU A 313 13.41 -12.45 -2.89
CA LEU A 313 14.35 -13.11 -3.82
C LEU A 313 14.15 -14.62 -3.88
N PRO A 314 14.06 -15.36 -2.76
CA PRO A 314 13.76 -16.79 -2.80
C PRO A 314 12.50 -17.13 -3.60
N SER A 315 11.42 -16.37 -3.41
CA SER A 315 10.18 -16.56 -4.17
C SER A 315 10.37 -16.37 -5.67
N LEU A 316 11.07 -15.29 -6.08
CA LEU A 316 11.36 -15.05 -7.49
C LEU A 316 12.27 -16.14 -8.10
N MET A 317 13.16 -16.73 -7.31
CA MET A 317 14.05 -17.81 -7.75
C MET A 317 13.34 -19.18 -7.81
N GLY A 318 12.03 -19.26 -7.56
CA GLY A 318 11.32 -20.54 -7.52
C GLY A 318 11.71 -21.45 -6.36
N ILE A 319 12.35 -20.90 -5.32
CA ILE A 319 12.67 -21.66 -4.11
C ILE A 319 11.36 -21.89 -3.36
N ALA A 320 10.98 -23.15 -3.19
CA ALA A 320 9.80 -23.51 -2.45
C ALA A 320 9.79 -22.85 -1.07
N MET A 321 8.76 -22.06 -0.80
CA MET A 321 8.62 -21.39 0.48
C MET A 321 8.35 -22.43 1.58
N PRO A 322 8.89 -22.23 2.78
CA PRO A 322 8.59 -23.09 3.89
C PRO A 322 7.08 -23.04 4.19
N ASP A 323 6.53 -24.18 4.57
CA ASP A 323 5.22 -24.22 5.20
C ASP A 323 5.31 -23.52 6.57
N TRP A 324 4.81 -22.29 6.63
CA TRP A 324 4.87 -21.45 7.82
C TRP A 324 4.08 -22.05 8.99
N GLU A 325 2.98 -22.76 8.73
CA GLU A 325 2.19 -23.43 9.75
C GLU A 325 2.96 -24.65 10.29
N ALA A 326 3.61 -25.42 9.41
CA ALA A 326 4.48 -26.53 9.81
C ALA A 326 5.72 -26.07 10.58
N LEU A 327 6.19 -24.83 10.34
CA LEU A 327 7.27 -24.19 11.10
C LEU A 327 6.79 -23.56 12.43
N GLY A 328 5.49 -23.61 12.73
CA GLY A 328 4.93 -23.11 13.98
C GLY A 328 4.66 -21.59 14.00
N PHE A 329 4.72 -20.90 12.85
CA PHE A 329 4.31 -19.49 12.77
C PHE A 329 2.78 -19.33 12.84
N ALA A 330 2.14 -19.93 13.83
CA ALA A 330 0.83 -19.49 14.23
C ALA A 330 0.93 -18.06 14.80
N ARG A 331 -0.06 -17.22 14.53
CA ARG A 331 -0.15 -15.86 15.11
C ARG A 331 -0.15 -15.98 16.65
N THR A 332 1.03 -15.95 17.26
CA THR A 332 1.21 -16.06 18.70
C THR A 332 1.44 -14.70 19.34
N ALA A 333 0.94 -14.54 20.55
CA ALA A 333 1.08 -13.36 21.37
C ALA A 333 2.56 -12.98 21.62
N PRO A 334 2.88 -11.69 21.86
CA PRO A 334 4.24 -11.14 21.82
C PRO A 334 5.21 -11.59 22.93
N ASP A 335 4.79 -12.50 23.85
CA ASP A 335 5.57 -12.84 25.04
C ASP A 335 6.33 -14.18 24.99
N GLN A 336 6.39 -14.87 23.87
CA GLN A 336 7.09 -16.16 23.79
C GLN A 336 8.35 -16.08 22.92
N LYS A 337 9.46 -16.66 23.40
CA LYS A 337 10.63 -16.98 22.57
C LYS A 337 10.13 -17.68 21.31
N HIS A 338 10.45 -17.14 20.16
CA HIS A 338 9.99 -17.63 18.86
C HIS A 338 10.83 -18.82 18.37
N PRO A 339 10.54 -20.07 18.77
CA PRO A 339 11.27 -21.25 18.26
C PRO A 339 11.11 -21.38 16.73
N GLU A 340 10.08 -20.73 16.19
CA GLU A 340 9.78 -20.63 14.77
C GLU A 340 10.88 -19.87 14.00
N ILE A 341 11.43 -18.78 14.56
CA ILE A 341 12.54 -18.04 13.94
C ILE A 341 13.78 -18.90 13.84
N GLU A 342 14.08 -19.74 14.82
CA GLU A 342 15.18 -20.71 14.75
C GLU A 342 14.91 -21.81 13.72
N SER A 343 13.64 -22.26 13.59
CA SER A 343 13.24 -23.24 12.58
C SER A 343 13.37 -22.66 11.17
N LEU A 344 12.99 -21.39 10.99
CA LEU A 344 13.19 -20.67 9.75
C LEU A 344 14.67 -20.47 9.41
N ALA A 345 15.50 -20.14 10.39
CA ALA A 345 16.95 -20.03 10.20
C ALA A 345 17.57 -21.36 9.76
N ARG A 346 17.14 -22.49 10.33
CA ARG A 346 17.57 -23.82 9.92
C ARG A 346 17.14 -24.19 8.52
N TRP A 347 15.88 -23.89 8.18
CA TRP A 347 15.37 -24.08 6.82
C TRP A 347 16.21 -23.27 5.81
N ALA A 348 16.47 -22.01 6.09
CA ALA A 348 17.25 -21.11 5.23
C ALA A 348 18.68 -21.63 5.00
N LEU A 349 19.33 -22.15 6.04
CA LEU A 349 20.66 -22.77 5.90
C LEU A 349 20.62 -24.01 5.01
N GLY A 350 19.58 -24.84 5.12
CA GLY A 350 19.39 -26.02 4.27
C GLY A 350 19.22 -25.68 2.77
N HIS A 351 18.81 -24.44 2.47
CA HIS A 351 18.63 -23.92 1.12
C HIS A 351 19.74 -22.95 0.67
N GLY A 352 20.85 -22.88 1.41
CA GLY A 352 21.99 -22.01 1.05
C GLY A 352 21.80 -20.52 1.32
N LEU A 353 20.69 -20.11 1.99
CA LEU A 353 20.35 -18.72 2.29
C LEU A 353 21.02 -18.25 3.58
N THR A 354 22.35 -18.22 3.59
CA THR A 354 23.17 -18.01 4.80
C THR A 354 22.91 -16.64 5.45
N GLU A 355 22.82 -15.57 4.68
CA GLU A 355 22.56 -14.21 5.20
C GLU A 355 21.16 -14.09 5.81
N PHE A 356 20.16 -14.69 5.18
CA PHE A 356 18.82 -14.73 5.72
C PHE A 356 18.75 -15.51 7.04
N ALA A 357 19.42 -16.65 7.12
CA ALA A 357 19.52 -17.42 8.36
C ALA A 357 20.19 -16.62 9.49
N GLN A 358 21.21 -15.83 9.18
CA GLN A 358 21.85 -14.94 10.15
C GLN A 358 20.91 -13.82 10.60
N CYS A 359 20.11 -13.24 9.70
CA CYS A 359 19.10 -12.24 10.03
C CYS A 359 18.03 -12.81 10.98
N CYS A 360 17.53 -14.00 10.70
CA CYS A 360 16.59 -14.70 11.59
C CYS A 360 17.18 -14.92 13.00
N ARG A 361 18.44 -15.35 13.11
CA ARG A 361 19.09 -15.54 14.41
C ARG A 361 19.22 -14.24 15.20
N ARG A 362 19.62 -13.13 14.54
CA ARG A 362 19.68 -11.81 15.18
C ARG A 362 18.32 -11.34 15.67
N LEU A 363 17.25 -11.61 14.92
CA LEU A 363 15.88 -11.32 15.35
C LEU A 363 15.47 -12.13 16.57
N ALA A 364 15.83 -13.42 16.61
CA ALA A 364 15.57 -14.29 17.78
C ALA A 364 16.32 -13.82 19.03
N GLU A 365 17.53 -13.26 18.86
CA GLU A 365 18.36 -12.71 19.94
C GLU A 365 17.91 -11.32 20.41
N ALA A 366 17.34 -10.52 19.50
CA ALA A 366 16.92 -9.14 19.76
C ALA A 366 15.52 -9.02 20.38
N SER A 367 14.75 -10.12 20.46
CA SER A 367 13.46 -10.12 21.15
C SER A 367 13.66 -9.80 22.63
N PRO A 368 13.01 -8.78 23.19
CA PRO A 368 13.19 -8.41 24.60
C PRO A 368 12.79 -9.57 25.52
N ARG A 369 13.56 -9.72 26.59
CA ARG A 369 13.30 -10.66 27.68
C ARG A 369 12.10 -10.21 28.48
#